data_a7c99d36f8a8dbd62576031b9147e4e0
#
_entry.id   a7c99d36f8a8dbd62576031b9147e4e0
#
_cell.length_a   1.000
_cell.length_b   1.000
_cell.length_c   1.000
_cell.angle_alpha   90.00
_cell.angle_beta   90.00
_cell.angle_gamma   90.00
#
_symmetry.space_group_name_H-M   'P 1'
#
loop_
_entity.id
_entity.type
_entity.pdbx_description
1 polymer ?
#
loop_
_entity_poly.entity_id
_entity_poly.type
_entity_poly.pdbx_seq_one_letter_code
_entity_poly.pdbx_strand_id
1 'polypeptide(L)'
;MMTLRINWFPDPNITGTLATVEAGNNAKIEYPTANNRKWLRATSVAAGDNYGQYTLSESQLPPAGTYHVHALVYAQKATADFRVYARADGTYRMLLDVPVGNDMTITIDRNITIPSNTNQLLVRIALDQKTVGARGMMSDILIERADTYDAAVGGGLPGFFTGDTMPRA
;
A
#
# COMPACT_ATOMS: atom_id res chain seq x y z
N MET A 1 -24.41 14.11 12.78
CA MET A 1 -23.10 13.83 13.40
C MET A 1 -22.07 13.68 12.28
N MET A 2 -21.00 14.47 12.29
CA MET A 2 -19.92 14.31 11.33
C MET A 2 -19.11 13.07 11.68
N THR A 3 -18.96 12.15 10.74
CA THR A 3 -18.04 11.00 10.85
C THR A 3 -16.71 11.39 10.22
N LEU A 4 -15.63 11.29 10.98
CA LEU A 4 -14.30 11.55 10.44
C LEU A 4 -13.86 10.36 9.57
N ARG A 5 -13.24 10.66 8.46
CA ARG A 5 -12.48 9.70 7.68
C ARG A 5 -11.05 9.64 8.24
N ILE A 6 -10.49 8.45 8.33
CA ILE A 6 -9.12 8.23 8.80
C ILE A 6 -8.39 7.43 7.74
N ASN A 7 -7.31 7.98 7.22
CA ASN A 7 -6.33 7.19 6.48
C ASN A 7 -5.37 6.56 7.49
N TRP A 8 -5.47 5.27 7.68
CA TRP A 8 -4.60 4.50 8.58
C TRP A 8 -3.21 4.27 8.00
N PHE A 9 -3.02 4.51 6.69
CA PHE A 9 -1.69 4.46 6.11
C PHE A 9 -0.89 5.69 6.57
N PRO A 10 0.23 5.49 7.32
CA PRO A 10 0.86 6.59 8.05
C PRO A 10 1.71 7.54 7.18
N ASP A 11 2.04 7.13 5.95
CA ASP A 11 2.92 7.90 5.04
C ASP A 11 2.25 8.19 3.68
N PRO A 12 1.08 8.84 3.65
CA PRO A 12 0.33 9.04 2.40
C PRO A 12 1.05 9.94 1.39
N ASN A 13 2.00 10.75 1.85
CA ASN A 13 2.85 11.60 0.98
C ASN A 13 4.14 10.91 0.52
N ILE A 14 4.33 9.63 0.86
CA ILE A 14 5.48 8.80 0.48
C ILE A 14 6.81 9.50 0.79
N THR A 15 7.03 9.83 2.03
CA THR A 15 8.28 10.40 2.53
C THR A 15 9.33 9.35 2.83
N GLY A 16 8.90 8.12 3.11
CA GLY A 16 9.74 7.01 3.56
C GLY A 16 10.22 7.13 5.01
N THR A 17 9.69 8.10 5.77
CA THR A 17 10.14 8.40 7.13
C THR A 17 9.07 8.22 8.20
N LEU A 18 7.80 8.13 7.82
CA LEU A 18 6.68 8.06 8.75
C LEU A 18 6.24 6.63 9.08
N ALA A 19 6.84 5.64 8.46
CA ALA A 19 6.68 4.22 8.76
C ALA A 19 7.96 3.47 8.39
N THR A 20 8.12 2.26 8.90
CA THR A 20 9.25 1.40 8.53
C THR A 20 9.14 0.99 7.06
N VAL A 21 10.19 1.23 6.29
CA VAL A 21 10.31 0.79 4.90
C VAL A 21 11.42 -0.26 4.81
N GLU A 22 11.14 -1.36 4.15
CA GLU A 22 12.07 -2.47 3.96
C GLU A 22 12.18 -2.81 2.48
N ALA A 23 13.39 -3.17 2.05
CA ALA A 23 13.65 -3.71 0.73
C ALA A 23 13.83 -5.22 0.80
N GLY A 24 13.40 -5.93 -0.24
CA GLY A 24 13.78 -7.34 -0.45
C GLY A 24 15.27 -7.48 -0.72
N ASN A 25 15.76 -8.71 -0.70
CA ASN A 25 17.19 -9.07 -0.65
C ASN A 25 18.08 -8.32 -1.66
N ASN A 26 17.60 -8.12 -2.88
CA ASN A 26 18.33 -7.46 -3.96
C ASN A 26 17.51 -6.34 -4.59
N ALA A 27 16.76 -5.62 -3.79
CA ALA A 27 15.98 -4.47 -4.22
C ALA A 27 16.59 -3.17 -3.69
N LYS A 28 16.50 -2.13 -4.51
CA LYS A 28 16.84 -0.76 -4.14
C LYS A 28 15.56 0.05 -4.02
N ILE A 29 15.43 0.84 -2.97
CA ILE A 29 14.28 1.71 -2.74
C ILE A 29 14.65 3.16 -3.05
N GLU A 30 13.78 3.84 -3.77
CA GLU A 30 13.89 5.26 -4.09
C GLU A 30 12.52 5.93 -3.99
N TYR A 31 12.50 7.26 -3.89
CA TYR A 31 11.28 8.06 -3.76
C TYR A 31 11.20 9.12 -4.86
N PRO A 32 11.00 8.72 -6.12
CA PRO A 32 10.92 9.68 -7.22
C PRO A 32 9.62 10.45 -7.19
N THR A 33 9.67 11.67 -7.76
CA THR A 33 8.48 12.45 -8.09
C THR A 33 8.19 12.28 -9.59
N ALA A 34 6.98 11.85 -9.91
CA ALA A 34 6.51 11.71 -11.27
C ALA A 34 5.00 11.99 -11.32
N ASN A 35 4.53 12.66 -12.39
CA ASN A 35 3.12 13.02 -12.56
C ASN A 35 2.53 13.74 -11.33
N ASN A 36 3.27 14.70 -10.78
CA ASN A 36 2.91 15.52 -9.62
C ASN A 36 2.65 14.72 -8.33
N ARG A 37 3.26 13.54 -8.18
CA ARG A 37 3.16 12.75 -6.95
C ARG A 37 4.47 12.08 -6.62
N LYS A 38 4.62 11.77 -5.35
CA LYS A 38 5.70 10.94 -4.82
C LYS A 38 5.35 9.46 -4.95
N TRP A 39 6.35 8.67 -5.28
CA TRP A 39 6.24 7.21 -5.39
C TRP A 39 7.26 6.53 -4.49
N LEU A 40 6.90 5.41 -3.89
CA LEU A 40 7.89 4.43 -3.46
C LEU A 40 8.21 3.56 -4.68
N ARG A 41 9.47 3.55 -5.09
CA ARG A 41 9.95 2.73 -6.21
C ARG A 41 10.92 1.67 -5.70
N ALA A 42 10.61 0.41 -5.94
CA ALA A 42 11.53 -0.70 -5.79
C ALA A 42 12.11 -1.08 -7.14
N THR A 43 13.43 -1.29 -7.20
CA THR A 43 14.13 -1.74 -8.40
C THR A 43 14.94 -2.99 -8.07
N SER A 44 14.77 -4.05 -8.85
CA SER A 44 15.54 -5.27 -8.73
C SER A 44 16.96 -5.03 -9.26
N VAL A 45 17.98 -5.26 -8.44
CA VAL A 45 19.40 -5.15 -8.82
C VAL A 45 20.05 -6.51 -9.09
N ALA A 46 19.42 -7.58 -8.66
CA ALA A 46 19.77 -8.97 -8.97
C ALA A 46 18.52 -9.84 -8.85
N ALA A 47 18.55 -11.03 -9.43
CA ALA A 47 17.44 -11.99 -9.29
C ALA A 47 17.22 -12.38 -7.83
N GLY A 48 15.97 -12.68 -7.48
CA GLY A 48 15.58 -13.11 -6.14
C GLY A 48 14.24 -12.55 -5.69
N ASP A 49 13.92 -12.76 -4.44
CA ASP A 49 12.69 -12.26 -3.81
C ASP A 49 12.83 -10.76 -3.48
N ASN A 50 12.51 -9.93 -4.46
CA ASN A 50 12.68 -8.49 -4.43
C ASN A 50 11.35 -7.78 -4.24
N TYR A 51 11.35 -6.79 -3.36
CA TYR A 51 10.17 -5.99 -3.07
C TYR A 51 10.54 -4.66 -2.39
N GLY A 52 9.61 -3.74 -2.42
CA GLY A 52 9.56 -2.58 -1.52
C GLY A 52 8.33 -2.69 -0.63
N GLN A 53 8.47 -2.39 0.66
CA GLN A 53 7.43 -2.68 1.63
C GLN A 53 7.37 -1.63 2.73
N TYR A 54 6.15 -1.23 3.07
CA TYR A 54 5.85 -0.59 4.35
C TYR A 54 5.42 -1.63 5.37
N THR A 55 5.95 -1.52 6.58
CA THR A 55 5.56 -2.34 7.72
C THR A 55 4.92 -1.45 8.79
N LEU A 56 3.63 -1.66 9.05
CA LEU A 56 2.87 -0.98 10.08
C LEU A 56 2.78 -1.87 11.31
N SER A 57 3.14 -1.33 12.48
CA SER A 57 3.09 -2.05 13.75
C SER A 57 2.70 -1.12 14.90
N GLU A 58 2.35 -1.69 16.04
CA GLU A 58 2.00 -0.96 17.25
C GLU A 58 0.93 0.11 17.04
N SER A 59 1.23 1.38 17.31
CA SER A 59 0.28 2.49 17.19
C SER A 59 -0.16 2.79 15.75
N GLN A 60 0.57 2.31 14.75
CA GLN A 60 0.26 2.49 13.33
C GLN A 60 -0.68 1.41 12.78
N LEU A 61 -0.91 0.36 13.57
CA LEU A 61 -1.72 -0.77 13.15
C LEU A 61 -3.21 -0.41 13.23
N PRO A 62 -3.97 -0.53 12.12
CA PRO A 62 -5.42 -0.38 12.18
C PRO A 62 -6.05 -1.44 13.08
N PRO A 63 -7.10 -1.11 13.85
CA PRO A 63 -7.87 -2.12 14.58
C PRO A 63 -8.43 -3.20 13.65
N ALA A 64 -8.70 -4.39 14.19
CA ALA A 64 -9.33 -5.46 13.42
C ALA A 64 -10.65 -5.00 12.78
N GLY A 65 -10.91 -5.44 11.57
CA GLY A 65 -12.12 -5.08 10.83
C GLY A 65 -11.93 -5.07 9.33
N THR A 66 -12.96 -4.62 8.63
CA THR A 66 -12.95 -4.50 7.16
C THR A 66 -12.54 -3.09 6.74
N TYR A 67 -11.57 -3.03 5.85
CA TYR A 67 -10.98 -1.80 5.33
C TYR A 67 -11.01 -1.77 3.82
N HIS A 68 -11.19 -0.57 3.26
CA HIS A 68 -10.94 -0.29 1.85
C HIS A 68 -9.47 0.09 1.68
N VAL A 69 -8.81 -0.57 0.73
CA VAL A 69 -7.45 -0.24 0.30
C VAL A 69 -7.52 0.40 -1.06
N HIS A 70 -7.01 1.63 -1.15
CA HIS A 70 -6.80 2.35 -2.40
C HIS A 70 -5.31 2.55 -2.61
N ALA A 71 -4.84 2.34 -3.84
CA ALA A 71 -3.47 2.63 -4.24
C ALA A 71 -3.37 2.85 -5.74
N LEU A 72 -2.40 3.66 -6.15
CA LEU A 72 -1.96 3.76 -7.54
C LEU A 72 -0.66 2.97 -7.67
N VAL A 73 -0.60 2.05 -8.63
CA VAL A 73 0.54 1.13 -8.80
C VAL A 73 0.97 1.08 -10.25
N TYR A 74 2.30 1.07 -10.46
CA TYR A 74 2.93 0.99 -11.77
C TYR A 74 4.01 -0.08 -11.77
N ALA A 75 4.09 -0.84 -12.87
CA ALA A 75 5.14 -1.82 -13.09
C ALA A 75 5.90 -1.52 -14.40
N GLN A 76 7.22 -1.69 -14.41
CA GLN A 76 8.08 -1.44 -15.56
C GLN A 76 9.14 -2.53 -15.71
N LYS A 77 9.42 -2.92 -16.92
CA LYS A 77 10.36 -3.96 -17.38
C LYS A 77 9.94 -5.39 -17.05
N ALA A 78 8.98 -5.58 -16.18
CA ALA A 78 8.34 -6.85 -15.85
C ALA A 78 7.03 -6.58 -15.15
N THR A 79 6.27 -7.63 -14.86
CA THR A 79 5.10 -7.56 -14.01
C THR A 79 5.48 -7.33 -12.55
N ALA A 80 4.56 -6.83 -11.76
CA ALA A 80 4.68 -6.70 -10.31
C ALA A 80 3.37 -7.13 -9.65
N ASP A 81 3.39 -7.32 -8.33
CA ASP A 81 2.19 -7.61 -7.56
C ASP A 81 2.09 -6.63 -6.40
N PHE A 82 0.93 -5.98 -6.26
CA PHE A 82 0.62 -5.21 -5.07
C PHE A 82 -0.01 -6.14 -4.04
N ARG A 83 0.59 -6.21 -2.86
CA ARG A 83 0.18 -7.15 -1.82
C ARG A 83 0.00 -6.48 -0.48
N VAL A 84 -0.98 -6.96 0.28
CA VAL A 84 -1.14 -6.63 1.69
C VAL A 84 -1.14 -7.92 2.50
N TYR A 85 -0.30 -7.96 3.54
CA TYR A 85 -0.21 -9.08 4.46
C TYR A 85 -0.55 -8.63 5.88
N ALA A 86 -1.21 -9.51 6.62
CA ALA A 86 -1.27 -9.45 8.07
C ALA A 86 -0.30 -10.48 8.66
N ARG A 87 0.44 -10.10 9.68
CA ARG A 87 1.28 -11.02 10.45
C ARG A 87 0.68 -11.21 11.83
N ALA A 88 0.58 -12.46 12.25
CA ALA A 88 0.13 -12.87 13.58
C ALA A 88 0.88 -14.13 14.00
N ASP A 89 1.39 -14.17 15.23
CA ASP A 89 2.09 -15.33 15.79
C ASP A 89 3.21 -15.85 14.89
N GLY A 90 3.97 -14.93 14.27
CA GLY A 90 5.06 -15.28 13.36
C GLY A 90 4.63 -15.76 11.97
N THR A 91 3.34 -15.86 11.70
CA THR A 91 2.79 -16.31 10.42
C THR A 91 2.25 -15.15 9.61
N TYR A 92 2.58 -15.14 8.31
CA TYR A 92 2.06 -14.17 7.36
C TYR A 92 0.80 -14.70 6.68
N ARG A 93 -0.22 -13.87 6.63
CA ARG A 93 -1.46 -14.13 5.89
C ARG A 93 -1.64 -13.08 4.81
N MET A 94 -1.74 -13.51 3.57
CA MET A 94 -2.04 -12.62 2.45
C MET A 94 -3.50 -12.19 2.49
N LEU A 95 -3.75 -10.89 2.57
CA LEU A 95 -5.08 -10.30 2.58
C LEU A 95 -5.48 -9.77 1.20
N LEU A 96 -4.49 -9.40 0.38
CA LEU A 96 -4.68 -8.85 -0.95
C LEU A 96 -3.50 -9.21 -1.83
N ASP A 97 -3.78 -9.61 -3.08
CA ASP A 97 -2.79 -9.83 -4.13
C ASP A 97 -3.37 -9.36 -5.46
N VAL A 98 -2.82 -8.30 -6.02
CA VAL A 98 -3.29 -7.72 -7.27
C VAL A 98 -2.13 -7.63 -8.26
N PRO A 99 -2.16 -8.40 -9.35
CA PRO A 99 -1.11 -8.34 -10.36
C PRO A 99 -1.18 -7.04 -11.17
N VAL A 100 -0.01 -6.51 -11.52
CA VAL A 100 0.16 -5.33 -12.35
C VAL A 100 0.95 -5.73 -13.58
N GLY A 101 0.38 -5.54 -14.76
CA GLY A 101 1.05 -5.87 -16.03
C GLY A 101 2.26 -4.98 -16.30
N ASN A 102 3.18 -5.50 -17.10
CA ASN A 102 4.35 -4.74 -17.53
C ASN A 102 3.94 -3.44 -18.25
N ASP A 103 4.60 -2.34 -17.90
CA ASP A 103 4.32 -0.99 -18.41
C ASP A 103 2.88 -0.51 -18.19
N MET A 104 2.22 -1.05 -17.17
CA MET A 104 0.85 -0.67 -16.81
C MET A 104 0.80 0.10 -15.50
N THR A 105 -0.09 1.10 -15.47
CA THR A 105 -0.52 1.77 -14.25
C THR A 105 -1.95 1.37 -13.96
N ILE A 106 -2.21 0.91 -12.74
CA ILE A 106 -3.55 0.55 -12.31
C ILE A 106 -3.92 1.27 -11.01
N THR A 107 -5.20 1.51 -10.84
CA THR A 107 -5.78 1.94 -9.56
C THR A 107 -6.31 0.71 -8.85
N ILE A 108 -5.91 0.55 -7.59
CA ILE A 108 -6.40 -0.52 -6.73
C ILE A 108 -7.48 0.06 -5.82
N ASP A 109 -8.64 -0.57 -5.82
CA ASP A 109 -9.77 -0.31 -4.94
C ASP A 109 -10.35 -1.65 -4.51
N ARG A 110 -9.94 -2.13 -3.32
CA ARG A 110 -10.30 -3.45 -2.81
C ARG A 110 -10.54 -3.40 -1.30
N ASN A 111 -11.44 -4.24 -0.83
CA ASN A 111 -11.63 -4.43 0.60
C ASN A 111 -10.77 -5.58 1.12
N ILE A 112 -10.26 -5.41 2.33
CA ILE A 112 -9.54 -6.43 3.10
C ILE A 112 -10.18 -6.58 4.47
N THR A 113 -9.99 -7.73 5.10
CA THR A 113 -10.37 -7.95 6.49
C THR A 113 -9.11 -8.21 7.31
N ILE A 114 -8.83 -7.32 8.27
CA ILE A 114 -7.68 -7.44 9.17
C ILE A 114 -8.12 -8.29 10.37
N PRO A 115 -7.48 -9.46 10.61
CA PRO A 115 -7.79 -10.33 11.74
C PRO A 115 -7.48 -9.68 13.10
N SER A 116 -8.18 -10.15 14.14
CA SER A 116 -8.07 -9.60 15.51
C SER A 116 -6.71 -9.82 16.18
N ASN A 117 -5.96 -10.82 15.75
CA ASN A 117 -4.64 -11.15 16.32
C ASN A 117 -3.46 -10.59 15.50
N THR A 118 -3.72 -9.68 14.58
CA THR A 118 -2.68 -9.07 13.74
C THR A 118 -1.77 -8.19 14.59
N ASN A 119 -0.46 -8.37 14.45
CA ASN A 119 0.56 -7.55 15.09
C ASN A 119 1.39 -6.72 14.12
N GLN A 120 1.33 -7.02 12.82
CA GLN A 120 1.91 -6.20 11.74
C GLN A 120 1.02 -6.23 10.52
N LEU A 121 0.95 -5.11 9.81
CA LEU A 121 0.35 -5.01 8.49
C LEU A 121 1.43 -4.58 7.50
N LEU A 122 1.58 -5.33 6.39
CA LEU A 122 2.59 -5.09 5.39
C LEU A 122 1.93 -4.67 4.09
N VAL A 123 2.38 -3.55 3.53
CA VAL A 123 1.95 -3.06 2.21
C VAL A 123 3.15 -3.15 1.28
N ARG A 124 3.06 -4.02 0.29
CA ARG A 124 4.21 -4.44 -0.52
C ARG A 124 3.95 -4.27 -2.01
N ILE A 125 4.97 -3.80 -2.72
CA ILE A 125 5.11 -3.99 -4.16
C ILE A 125 6.16 -5.06 -4.40
N ALA A 126 5.73 -6.25 -4.86
CA ALA A 126 6.59 -7.38 -5.13
C ALA A 126 7.01 -7.38 -6.61
N LEU A 127 8.30 -7.58 -6.87
CA LEU A 127 8.88 -7.55 -8.20
C LEU A 127 8.99 -8.96 -8.80
N ASP A 128 9.09 -9.02 -10.11
CA ASP A 128 9.44 -10.26 -10.79
C ASP A 128 10.81 -10.79 -10.31
N GLN A 129 10.87 -12.07 -9.94
CA GLN A 129 12.06 -12.67 -9.33
C GLN A 129 13.21 -12.91 -10.30
N LYS A 130 12.94 -12.90 -11.62
CA LYS A 130 13.90 -13.28 -12.65
C LYS A 130 14.48 -12.10 -13.41
N THR A 131 13.81 -10.95 -13.42
CA THR A 131 14.16 -9.82 -14.26
C THR A 131 14.94 -8.77 -13.49
N VAL A 132 16.24 -8.66 -13.78
CA VAL A 132 17.08 -7.58 -13.25
C VAL A 132 16.66 -6.25 -13.88
N GLY A 133 16.55 -5.22 -13.05
CA GLY A 133 16.05 -3.90 -13.46
C GLY A 133 14.53 -3.75 -13.49
N ALA A 134 13.79 -4.81 -13.13
CA ALA A 134 12.35 -4.70 -12.91
C ALA A 134 12.04 -3.66 -11.86
N ARG A 135 11.02 -2.84 -12.11
CA ARG A 135 10.58 -1.77 -11.20
C ARG A 135 9.11 -1.92 -10.85
N GLY A 136 8.81 -1.70 -9.59
CA GLY A 136 7.45 -1.55 -9.11
C GLY A 136 7.33 -0.26 -8.31
N MET A 137 6.24 0.47 -8.50
CA MET A 137 6.01 1.76 -7.85
C MET A 137 4.62 1.78 -7.24
N MET A 138 4.50 2.38 -6.06
CA MET A 138 3.20 2.60 -5.41
C MET A 138 3.09 4.01 -4.86
N SER A 139 1.88 4.56 -4.95
CA SER A 139 1.54 5.91 -4.51
C SER A 139 0.06 5.98 -4.13
N ASP A 140 -0.39 7.12 -3.60
CA ASP A 140 -1.79 7.40 -3.27
C ASP A 140 -2.40 6.27 -2.41
N ILE A 141 -1.66 5.82 -1.38
CA ILE A 141 -2.07 4.70 -0.54
C ILE A 141 -3.03 5.18 0.53
N LEU A 142 -4.21 4.56 0.57
CA LEU A 142 -5.24 4.77 1.58
C LEU A 142 -5.64 3.43 2.18
N ILE A 143 -5.72 3.38 3.50
CA ILE A 143 -6.33 2.30 4.26
C ILE A 143 -7.38 2.94 5.16
N GLU A 144 -8.65 2.77 4.81
CA GLU A 144 -9.78 3.39 5.50
C GLU A 144 -10.84 2.34 5.84
N ARG A 145 -11.55 2.51 6.93
CA ARG A 145 -12.68 1.62 7.22
C ARG A 145 -13.65 1.61 6.04
N ALA A 146 -14.07 0.41 5.64
CA ALA A 146 -14.89 0.24 4.44
C ALA A 146 -16.21 0.99 4.52
N ASP A 147 -16.85 1.00 5.70
CA ASP A 147 -18.12 1.71 5.91
C ASP A 147 -17.98 3.24 5.76
N THR A 148 -16.89 3.83 6.27
CA THR A 148 -16.65 5.27 6.10
C THR A 148 -16.24 5.61 4.67
N TYR A 149 -15.47 4.78 4.02
CA TYR A 149 -15.10 4.93 2.61
C TYR A 149 -16.35 4.91 1.70
N ASP A 150 -17.16 3.87 1.80
CA ASP A 150 -18.34 3.70 0.95
C ASP A 150 -19.33 4.87 1.11
N ALA A 151 -19.56 5.28 2.34
CA ALA A 151 -20.46 6.40 2.62
C ALA A 151 -19.91 7.74 2.11
N ALA A 152 -18.59 7.97 2.20
CA ALA A 152 -17.95 9.20 1.74
C ALA A 152 -17.92 9.29 0.21
N VAL A 153 -17.48 8.23 -0.47
CA VAL A 153 -17.38 8.19 -1.93
C VAL A 153 -18.78 8.18 -2.57
N GLY A 154 -19.73 7.45 -1.99
CA GLY A 154 -21.13 7.49 -2.39
C GLY A 154 -21.77 8.88 -2.21
N GLY A 155 -21.27 9.70 -1.28
CA GLY A 155 -21.62 11.10 -1.09
C GLY A 155 -20.84 12.10 -1.95
N GLY A 156 -20.00 11.64 -2.86
CA GLY A 156 -19.23 12.48 -3.80
C GLY A 156 -17.89 12.99 -3.28
N LEU A 157 -17.39 12.48 -2.13
CA LEU A 157 -16.06 12.83 -1.63
C LEU A 157 -14.97 12.03 -2.36
N PRO A 158 -13.71 12.55 -2.38
CA PRO A 158 -12.62 11.88 -3.09
C PRO A 158 -12.30 10.51 -2.48
N GLY A 159 -11.89 9.57 -3.34
CA GLY A 159 -11.45 8.24 -2.94
C GLY A 159 -10.07 8.20 -2.27
N PHE A 160 -9.29 9.27 -2.39
CA PHE A 160 -7.97 9.40 -1.77
C PHE A 160 -7.81 10.77 -1.12
N PHE A 161 -7.10 10.80 0.02
CA PHE A 161 -6.71 12.03 0.72
C PHE A 161 -5.41 11.79 1.50
N THR A 162 -4.64 12.85 1.69
CA THR A 162 -3.31 12.78 2.34
C THR A 162 -3.33 13.07 3.83
N GLY A 163 -4.39 13.67 4.35
CA GLY A 163 -4.53 13.94 5.77
C GLY A 163 -4.83 12.68 6.59
N ASP A 164 -4.53 12.72 7.88
CA ASP A 164 -4.87 11.62 8.79
C ASP A 164 -6.39 11.48 8.99
N THR A 165 -7.09 12.61 8.90
CA THR A 165 -8.54 12.66 9.05
C THR A 165 -9.15 13.63 8.06
N MET A 166 -10.33 13.30 7.55
CA MET A 166 -11.12 14.17 6.69
C MET A 166 -12.55 14.21 7.21
N PRO A 167 -13.11 15.40 7.53
CA PRO A 167 -14.51 15.50 7.91
C PRO A 167 -15.41 15.15 6.72
N ARG A 168 -16.51 14.49 7.01
CA ARG A 168 -17.58 14.32 6.02
C ARG A 168 -18.25 15.65 5.77
N ALA A 169 -18.49 15.92 4.51
CA ALA A 169 -19.37 16.98 4.11
C ALA A 169 -20.84 16.64 4.41
#